data_29f738c4bbc55fd9d22e09a2a8b61e0c
#
_entry.id   29f738c4bbc55fd9d22e09a2a8b61e0c
#
_cell.length_a   1.000
_cell.length_b   1.000
_cell.length_c   1.000
_cell.angle_alpha   90.00
_cell.angle_beta   90.00
_cell.angle_gamma   90.00
#
_symmetry.space_group_name_H-M   'P 1'
#
loop_
_entity.id
_entity.type
_entity.pdbx_description
1 polymer ?
#
loop_
_entity_poly.entity_id
_entity_poly.type
_entity_poly.pdbx_seq_one_letter_code
_entity_poly.pdbx_strand_id
1 'polypeptide(L)'
;MDKRRNRQVTLISRPVGVPEPRHFEMVSSPLAELQDGQFLVENLYLSVDPAQRGYVNEENNYSPPVPLGTVMRAMAVGRVAESRHPGFEVGEYLYGWFGWQDYWIGGPEGLLRRVDPSQAPLSAGAGLLGINGLTAWLALQLVRWCCCAAGH
;
A
#
# COMPACT_ATOMS: atom_id res chain seq x y z
N MET A 1 -20.03 22.95 -4.29
CA MET A 1 -19.43 21.90 -3.44
C MET A 1 -18.03 21.67 -3.97
N ASP A 2 -17.03 21.94 -3.15
CA ASP A 2 -15.64 21.74 -3.52
C ASP A 2 -15.40 20.22 -3.57
N LYS A 3 -15.19 19.66 -4.78
CA LYS A 3 -14.96 18.23 -4.92
C LYS A 3 -13.60 17.92 -4.28
N ARG A 4 -13.55 17.01 -3.32
CA ARG A 4 -12.29 16.51 -2.75
C ARG A 4 -11.33 16.15 -3.88
N ARG A 5 -10.08 16.50 -3.74
CA ARG A 5 -9.02 16.21 -4.70
C ARG A 5 -8.14 15.10 -4.16
N ASN A 6 -7.71 14.22 -5.04
CA ASN A 6 -6.75 13.16 -4.75
C ASN A 6 -5.38 13.59 -5.26
N ARG A 7 -4.41 13.78 -4.37
CA ARG A 7 -3.00 13.92 -4.74
C ARG A 7 -2.43 12.52 -4.89
N GLN A 8 -1.73 12.30 -6.00
CA GLN A 8 -1.20 11.00 -6.39
C GLN A 8 0.25 11.18 -6.81
N VAL A 9 1.13 10.30 -6.36
CA VAL A 9 2.50 10.24 -6.85
C VAL A 9 2.57 9.19 -7.95
N THR A 10 2.83 9.62 -9.18
CA THR A 10 2.93 8.77 -10.36
C THR A 10 4.38 8.56 -10.75
N LEU A 11 4.70 7.37 -11.27
CA LEU A 11 6.01 7.07 -11.84
C LEU A 11 6.05 7.57 -13.29
N ILE A 12 6.91 8.55 -13.60
CA ILE A 12 6.98 9.15 -14.95
C ILE A 12 8.20 8.71 -15.77
N SER A 13 9.22 8.14 -15.10
CA SER A 13 10.40 7.59 -15.79
C SER A 13 11.06 6.49 -14.96
N ARG A 14 11.81 5.61 -15.63
CA ARG A 14 12.53 4.53 -15.00
C ARG A 14 13.85 5.01 -14.41
N PRO A 15 14.12 4.85 -13.09
CA PRO A 15 15.40 5.21 -12.50
C PRO A 15 16.49 4.22 -12.88
N VAL A 16 17.65 4.75 -13.28
CA VAL A 16 18.90 4.01 -13.38
C VAL A 16 19.67 4.26 -12.09
N GLY A 17 19.98 3.24 -11.32
CA GLY A 17 20.58 3.40 -9.99
C GLY A 17 19.56 3.80 -8.92
N VAL A 18 19.87 4.80 -8.12
CA VAL A 18 19.00 5.28 -7.02
C VAL A 18 17.84 6.09 -7.58
N PRO A 19 16.57 5.79 -7.18
CA PRO A 19 15.43 6.64 -7.52
C PRO A 19 15.60 8.05 -6.98
N GLU A 20 15.29 9.05 -7.81
CA GLU A 20 15.33 10.46 -7.48
C GLU A 20 13.94 11.10 -7.67
N PRO A 21 13.64 12.25 -7.04
CA PRO A 21 12.35 12.92 -7.18
C PRO A 21 11.91 13.16 -8.62
N ARG A 22 12.84 13.41 -9.54
CA ARG A 22 12.57 13.64 -10.98
C ARG A 22 11.94 12.44 -11.70
N HIS A 23 11.97 11.25 -11.13
CA HIS A 23 11.34 10.06 -11.69
C HIS A 23 9.86 9.96 -11.36
N PHE A 24 9.38 10.85 -10.50
CA PHE A 24 8.00 10.87 -10.00
C PHE A 24 7.36 12.23 -10.24
N GLU A 25 6.06 12.24 -10.38
CA GLU A 25 5.25 13.46 -10.49
C GLU A 25 4.10 13.41 -9.49
N MET A 26 3.83 14.55 -8.86
CA MET A 26 2.65 14.70 -8.01
C MET A 26 1.50 15.27 -8.84
N VAL A 27 0.50 14.44 -9.11
CA VAL A 27 -0.71 14.79 -9.85
C VAL A 27 -1.86 15.00 -8.88
N SER A 28 -2.73 15.99 -9.16
CA SER A 28 -3.94 16.22 -8.36
C SER A 28 -5.16 16.16 -9.26
N SER A 29 -6.07 15.22 -8.99
CA SER A 29 -7.30 15.01 -9.74
C SER A 29 -8.54 15.08 -8.85
N PRO A 30 -9.72 15.45 -9.38
CA PRO A 30 -10.97 15.27 -8.64
C PRO A 30 -11.19 13.79 -8.31
N LEU A 31 -11.76 13.50 -7.14
CA LEU A 31 -12.18 12.13 -6.82
C LEU A 31 -13.30 11.69 -7.77
N ALA A 32 -13.19 10.45 -8.25
CA ALA A 32 -14.27 9.79 -8.96
C ALA A 32 -15.45 9.49 -8.03
N GLU A 33 -16.63 9.32 -8.58
CA GLU A 33 -17.80 8.86 -7.82
C GLU A 33 -17.69 7.36 -7.54
N LEU A 34 -18.07 6.96 -6.31
CA LEU A 34 -18.12 5.55 -5.94
C LEU A 34 -19.18 4.82 -6.76
N GLN A 35 -18.84 3.66 -7.24
CA GLN A 35 -19.76 2.70 -7.83
C GLN A 35 -20.27 1.72 -6.76
N ASP A 36 -21.34 1.01 -7.07
CA ASP A 36 -21.85 -0.03 -6.17
C ASP A 36 -20.79 -1.12 -5.95
N GLY A 37 -20.65 -1.57 -4.71
CA GLY A 37 -19.62 -2.52 -4.31
C GLY A 37 -18.23 -1.91 -4.07
N GLN A 38 -18.06 -0.59 -4.19
CA GLN A 38 -16.82 0.11 -3.91
C GLN A 38 -16.85 0.85 -2.56
N PHE A 39 -15.66 1.17 -2.07
CA PHE A 39 -15.47 2.07 -0.93
C PHE A 39 -14.27 3.00 -1.17
N LEU A 40 -14.32 4.15 -0.51
CA LEU A 40 -13.26 5.17 -0.50
C LEU A 40 -12.42 5.01 0.76
N VAL A 41 -11.13 4.84 0.59
CA VAL A 41 -10.15 4.83 1.68
C VAL A 41 -9.36 6.13 1.67
N GLU A 42 -9.33 6.83 2.78
CA GLU A 42 -8.43 7.93 3.06
C GLU A 42 -7.13 7.36 3.62
N ASN A 43 -6.02 7.47 2.89
CA ASN A 43 -4.73 6.97 3.32
C ASN A 43 -4.14 7.83 4.45
N LEU A 44 -3.79 7.19 5.55
CA LEU A 44 -3.21 7.83 6.74
C LEU A 44 -1.71 7.59 6.84
N TYR A 45 -1.27 6.39 6.45
CA TYR A 45 0.14 5.99 6.46
C TYR A 45 0.46 5.23 5.19
N LEU A 46 1.50 5.65 4.50
CA LEU A 46 2.02 4.99 3.30
C LEU A 46 3.27 4.18 3.66
N SER A 47 3.40 2.99 3.09
CA SER A 47 4.61 2.22 3.24
C SER A 47 5.67 2.64 2.21
N VAL A 48 6.93 2.62 2.66
CA VAL A 48 8.10 2.77 1.79
C VAL A 48 8.97 1.54 2.02
N ASP A 49 8.98 0.64 1.04
CA ASP A 49 9.57 -0.68 1.16
C ASP A 49 10.68 -0.91 0.14
N PRO A 50 11.73 -1.68 0.46
CA PRO A 50 12.79 -2.05 -0.51
C PRO A 50 12.24 -2.69 -1.78
N ALA A 51 11.14 -3.43 -1.71
CA ALA A 51 10.46 -4.05 -2.84
C ALA A 51 10.06 -3.04 -3.93
N GLN A 52 9.74 -1.80 -3.53
CA GLN A 52 9.34 -0.74 -4.46
C GLN A 52 10.46 -0.36 -5.44
N ARG A 53 11.73 -0.57 -5.06
CA ARG A 53 12.86 -0.40 -5.98
C ARG A 53 12.73 -1.36 -7.17
N GLY A 54 12.25 -2.58 -6.95
CA GLY A 54 11.98 -3.54 -8.02
C GLY A 54 10.78 -3.14 -8.89
N TYR A 55 9.74 -2.53 -8.30
CA TYR A 55 8.53 -2.14 -9.05
C TYR A 55 8.76 -1.01 -10.05
N VAL A 56 9.80 -0.19 -9.87
CA VAL A 56 10.14 0.91 -10.79
C VAL A 56 11.09 0.49 -11.91
N ASN A 57 11.59 -0.74 -11.92
CA ASN A 57 12.40 -1.29 -13.01
C ASN A 57 11.55 -1.56 -14.26
N GLU A 58 12.19 -1.69 -15.40
CA GLU A 58 11.55 -2.10 -16.64
C GLU A 58 11.32 -3.61 -16.70
N GLU A 59 12.27 -4.38 -16.17
CA GLU A 59 12.22 -5.82 -16.18
C GLU A 59 11.24 -6.38 -15.15
N ASN A 60 10.56 -7.46 -15.53
CA ASN A 60 9.74 -8.22 -14.60
C ASN A 60 10.61 -8.84 -13.50
N ASN A 61 10.17 -8.62 -12.28
CA ASN A 61 10.69 -9.27 -11.10
C ASN A 61 9.62 -10.28 -10.60
N TYR A 62 9.57 -10.58 -9.31
CA TYR A 62 8.47 -11.33 -8.70
C TYR A 62 7.10 -10.58 -8.78
N SER A 63 7.10 -9.35 -9.23
CA SER A 63 5.91 -8.53 -9.48
C SER A 63 6.08 -7.72 -10.77
N PRO A 64 5.00 -7.54 -11.56
CA PRO A 64 5.06 -6.72 -12.76
C PRO A 64 5.51 -5.28 -12.46
N PRO A 65 6.26 -4.62 -13.34
CA PRO A 65 6.60 -3.22 -13.21
C PRO A 65 5.37 -2.33 -13.05
N VAL A 66 5.51 -1.25 -12.30
CA VAL A 66 4.49 -0.18 -12.28
C VAL A 66 4.49 0.48 -13.66
N PRO A 67 3.36 0.59 -14.35
CA PRO A 67 3.28 1.30 -15.63
C PRO A 67 3.62 2.78 -15.47
N LEU A 68 4.31 3.37 -16.47
CA LEU A 68 4.58 4.80 -16.45
C LEU A 68 3.28 5.60 -16.52
N GLY A 69 3.22 6.73 -15.82
CA GLY A 69 2.04 7.58 -15.70
C GLY A 69 0.98 7.08 -14.71
N THR A 70 1.23 5.95 -14.03
CA THR A 70 0.29 5.42 -13.03
C THR A 70 0.79 5.68 -11.59
N VAL A 71 -0.14 5.61 -10.64
CA VAL A 71 0.16 5.77 -9.21
C VAL A 71 1.19 4.74 -8.76
N MET A 72 2.21 5.20 -8.04
CA MET A 72 3.23 4.32 -7.48
C MET A 72 2.60 3.29 -6.55
N ARG A 73 2.86 2.01 -6.82
CA ARG A 73 2.36 0.89 -6.04
C ARG A 73 2.97 0.90 -4.64
N ALA A 74 2.12 0.89 -3.63
CA ALA A 74 2.51 0.82 -2.24
C ALA A 74 1.39 0.22 -1.40
N MET A 75 1.75 -0.36 -0.29
CA MET A 75 0.79 -0.65 0.77
C MET A 75 0.54 0.60 1.61
N ALA A 76 -0.65 0.70 2.16
CA ALA A 76 -1.01 1.80 3.04
C ALA A 76 -1.97 1.33 4.13
N VAL A 77 -2.01 2.08 5.23
CA VAL A 77 -3.09 2.03 6.22
C VAL A 77 -3.96 3.25 6.00
N GLY A 78 -5.24 3.04 5.83
CA GLY A 78 -6.21 4.09 5.64
C GLY A 78 -7.51 3.83 6.40
N ARG A 79 -8.37 4.83 6.39
CA ARG A 79 -9.70 4.79 6.99
C ARG A 79 -10.76 4.83 5.89
N VAL A 80 -11.79 4.01 6.01
CA VAL A 80 -12.96 4.07 5.13
C VAL A 80 -13.65 5.41 5.34
N ALA A 81 -13.62 6.27 4.32
CA ALA A 81 -14.24 7.60 4.34
C ALA A 81 -15.66 7.60 3.77
N GLU A 82 -15.92 6.73 2.79
CA GLU A 82 -17.24 6.51 2.19
C GLU A 82 -17.35 5.05 1.76
N SER A 83 -18.55 4.47 1.76
CA SER A 83 -18.77 3.10 1.31
C SER A 83 -20.10 2.93 0.59
N ARG A 84 -20.06 2.17 -0.51
CA ARG A 84 -21.21 1.55 -1.18
C ARG A 84 -21.08 0.02 -1.20
N HIS A 85 -20.26 -0.53 -0.31
CA HIS A 85 -20.06 -1.96 -0.17
C HIS A 85 -20.66 -2.46 1.16
N PRO A 86 -21.54 -3.48 1.17
CA PRO A 86 -22.27 -3.91 2.38
C PRO A 86 -21.37 -4.46 3.49
N GLY A 87 -20.17 -4.89 3.16
CA GLY A 87 -19.21 -5.47 4.12
C GLY A 87 -18.18 -4.50 4.67
N PHE A 88 -18.22 -3.21 4.32
CA PHE A 88 -17.28 -2.19 4.83
C PHE A 88 -18.01 -0.96 5.33
N GLU A 89 -17.75 -0.59 6.57
CA GLU A 89 -18.37 0.56 7.23
C GLU A 89 -17.44 1.78 7.26
N VAL A 90 -18.05 2.97 7.19
CA VAL A 90 -17.32 4.23 7.35
C VAL A 90 -16.67 4.28 8.73
N GLY A 91 -15.39 4.61 8.78
CA GLY A 91 -14.61 4.66 10.01
C GLY A 91 -13.74 3.42 10.25
N GLU A 92 -13.96 2.31 9.56
CA GLU A 92 -13.07 1.13 9.64
C GLU A 92 -11.66 1.47 9.15
N TYR A 93 -10.65 0.84 9.76
CA TYR A 93 -9.26 0.96 9.32
C TYR A 93 -8.84 -0.28 8.55
N LEU A 94 -8.21 -0.02 7.40
CA LEU A 94 -7.83 -1.04 6.44
C LEU A 94 -6.34 -0.94 6.10
N TYR A 95 -5.72 -2.08 5.85
CA TYR A 95 -4.38 -2.18 5.28
C TYR A 95 -4.47 -2.88 3.92
N GLY A 96 -3.93 -2.26 2.87
CA GLY A 96 -4.06 -2.78 1.52
C GLY A 96 -3.15 -2.09 0.50
N TRP A 97 -3.32 -2.47 -0.77
CA TRP A 97 -2.59 -1.93 -1.93
C TRP A 97 -3.20 -0.61 -2.39
N PHE A 98 -3.12 0.42 -1.56
CA PHE A 98 -3.79 1.70 -1.81
C PHE A 98 -2.91 2.72 -2.55
N GLY A 99 -1.63 2.43 -2.75
CA GLY A 99 -0.70 3.26 -3.52
C GLY A 99 -0.30 4.58 -2.85
N TRP A 100 0.63 5.30 -3.47
CA TRP A 100 1.05 6.62 -3.00
C TRP A 100 0.06 7.70 -3.45
N GLN A 101 -1.00 7.86 -2.71
CA GLN A 101 -2.08 8.82 -2.96
C GLN A 101 -2.84 9.15 -1.67
N ASP A 102 -3.59 10.27 -1.65
CA ASP A 102 -4.39 10.62 -0.48
C ASP A 102 -5.60 9.69 -0.32
N TYR A 103 -6.24 9.33 -1.45
CA TYR A 103 -7.46 8.53 -1.46
C TYR A 103 -7.37 7.38 -2.46
N TRP A 104 -7.88 6.24 -2.08
CA TRP A 104 -8.03 5.08 -2.96
C TRP A 104 -9.49 4.68 -3.07
N ILE A 105 -9.95 4.34 -4.29
CA ILE A 105 -11.29 3.81 -4.56
C ILE A 105 -11.15 2.43 -5.19
N GLY A 106 -11.89 1.48 -4.66
CA GLY A 106 -11.94 0.12 -5.20
C GLY A 106 -12.81 -0.79 -4.35
N GLY A 107 -12.69 -2.08 -4.61
CA GLY A 107 -13.38 -3.14 -3.88
C GLY A 107 -12.45 -3.93 -2.95
N PRO A 108 -12.91 -5.08 -2.44
CA PRO A 108 -12.15 -5.92 -1.51
C PRO A 108 -10.81 -6.45 -2.05
N GLU A 109 -10.62 -6.47 -3.36
CA GLU A 109 -9.42 -6.98 -4.04
C GLU A 109 -8.15 -6.21 -3.68
N GLY A 110 -8.28 -4.93 -3.31
CA GLY A 110 -7.17 -4.10 -2.83
C GLY A 110 -6.81 -4.31 -1.37
N LEU A 111 -7.67 -4.99 -0.61
CA LEU A 111 -7.53 -5.17 0.83
C LEU A 111 -6.62 -6.36 1.15
N LEU A 112 -5.72 -6.18 2.13
CA LEU A 112 -4.97 -7.26 2.75
C LEU A 112 -5.57 -7.68 4.10
N ARG A 113 -5.95 -6.71 4.94
CA ARG A 113 -6.62 -6.96 6.22
C ARG A 113 -7.29 -5.73 6.81
N ARG A 114 -8.21 -5.94 7.75
CA ARG A 114 -8.68 -4.89 8.67
C ARG A 114 -7.64 -4.62 9.74
N VAL A 115 -7.59 -3.37 10.21
CA VAL A 115 -6.68 -2.94 11.28
C VAL A 115 -7.50 -2.55 12.50
N ASP A 116 -7.17 -3.14 13.64
CA ASP A 116 -7.79 -2.80 14.92
C ASP A 116 -6.90 -1.79 15.67
N PRO A 117 -7.34 -0.54 15.82
CA PRO A 117 -6.55 0.51 16.46
C PRO A 117 -6.40 0.31 17.98
N SER A 118 -7.17 -0.61 18.59
CA SER A 118 -7.04 -0.95 20.02
C SER A 118 -5.84 -1.83 20.30
N GLN A 119 -5.33 -2.56 19.32
CA GLN A 119 -4.21 -3.50 19.49
C GLN A 119 -2.84 -2.83 19.35
N ALA A 120 -2.72 -1.83 18.48
CA ALA A 120 -1.49 -1.10 18.23
C ALA A 120 -1.76 0.24 17.53
N PRO A 121 -0.82 1.21 17.57
CA PRO A 121 -0.91 2.42 16.77
C PRO A 121 -1.09 2.09 15.28
N LEU A 122 -1.93 2.85 14.57
CA LEU A 122 -2.23 2.61 13.15
C LEU A 122 -0.97 2.57 12.26
N SER A 123 0.06 3.38 12.60
CA SER A 123 1.34 3.39 11.89
C SER A 123 2.07 2.04 11.94
N ALA A 124 1.87 1.25 13.00
CA ALA A 124 2.42 -0.11 13.09
C ALA A 124 1.87 -1.01 11.97
N GLY A 125 0.65 -0.76 11.51
CA GLY A 125 0.02 -1.49 10.40
C GLY A 125 0.76 -1.34 9.07
N ALA A 126 1.38 -0.18 8.82
CA ALA A 126 2.20 0.04 7.62
C ALA A 126 3.67 -0.39 7.81
N GLY A 127 4.11 -0.66 9.04
CA GLY A 127 5.49 -1.04 9.39
C GLY A 127 5.58 -2.42 10.02
N LEU A 128 5.74 -2.45 11.34
CA LEU A 128 5.99 -3.67 12.13
C LEU A 128 4.93 -4.76 11.96
N LEU A 129 3.67 -4.38 11.91
CA LEU A 129 2.54 -5.31 11.69
C LEU A 129 2.15 -5.42 10.20
N GLY A 130 2.89 -4.79 9.29
CA GLY A 130 2.76 -4.93 7.85
C GLY A 130 3.66 -6.02 7.28
N ILE A 131 3.87 -5.96 5.95
CA ILE A 131 4.65 -6.99 5.22
C ILE A 131 6.10 -7.10 5.71
N ASN A 132 6.72 -5.97 6.10
CA ASN A 132 8.12 -5.95 6.56
C ASN A 132 8.29 -6.69 7.88
N GLY A 133 7.40 -6.45 8.85
CA GLY A 133 7.44 -7.16 10.12
C GLY A 133 7.11 -8.65 9.97
N LEU A 134 6.14 -9.00 9.12
CA LEU A 134 5.82 -10.38 8.80
C LEU A 134 7.03 -11.09 8.16
N THR A 135 7.69 -10.43 7.20
CA THR A 135 8.89 -10.96 6.53
C THR A 135 10.01 -11.20 7.53
N ALA A 136 10.29 -10.23 8.41
CA ALA A 136 11.31 -10.37 9.45
C ALA A 136 11.00 -11.51 10.43
N TRP A 137 9.74 -11.61 10.86
CA TRP A 137 9.29 -12.68 11.76
C TRP A 137 9.44 -14.06 11.11
N LEU A 138 9.00 -14.23 9.86
CA LEU A 138 9.15 -15.49 9.13
C LEU A 138 10.62 -15.87 8.93
N ALA A 139 11.49 -14.91 8.57
CA ALA A 139 12.92 -15.15 8.42
C ALA A 139 13.55 -15.64 9.72
N LEU A 140 13.22 -15.04 10.85
CA LEU A 140 13.71 -15.46 12.17
C LEU A 140 13.23 -16.88 12.53
N GLN A 141 11.99 -17.25 12.19
CA GLN A 141 11.49 -18.60 12.43
C GLN A 141 12.27 -19.64 11.60
N LEU A 142 12.54 -19.34 10.32
CA LEU A 142 13.32 -20.24 9.44
C LEU A 142 14.75 -20.44 9.95
N VAL A 143 15.44 -19.36 10.34
CA VAL A 143 16.79 -19.43 10.90
C VAL A 143 16.82 -20.25 12.20
N ARG A 144 15.87 -20.03 13.08
CA ARG A 144 15.75 -20.80 14.34
C ARG A 144 15.55 -22.30 14.07
N TRP A 145 14.77 -22.65 13.05
CA TRP A 145 14.53 -24.05 12.66
C TRP A 145 15.79 -24.71 12.11
N CYS A 146 16.54 -24.02 11.25
CA CYS A 146 17.81 -24.52 10.70
C CYS A 146 18.86 -24.75 11.80
N CYS A 147 18.98 -23.86 12.77
CA CYS A 147 19.92 -24.03 13.88
C CYS A 147 19.57 -25.22 14.79
N CYS A 148 18.28 -25.52 14.99
CA CYS A 148 17.84 -26.67 15.77
C CYS A 148 18.00 -28.00 15.01
N ALA A 149 17.90 -27.97 13.68
CA ALA A 149 18.06 -29.16 12.83
C ALA A 149 19.52 -29.57 12.60
N ALA A 150 20.48 -28.65 12.77
CA ALA A 150 21.91 -28.89 12.60
C ALA A 150 22.61 -29.43 13.88
N GLY A 151 21.88 -29.67 14.94
CA GLY A 151 22.38 -30.12 16.25
C GLY A 151 22.21 -31.64 16.53
N HIS A 152 22.15 -32.49 15.49
CA HIS A 152 22.16 -33.95 15.62
C HIS A 152 23.26 -34.57 14.76
#